data_fe7f389090a56e6e3e2ab494ba3bb7f7
#
_entry.id   fe7f389090a56e6e3e2ab494ba3bb7f7
#
_cell.length_a   1.000
_cell.length_b   1.000
_cell.length_c   1.000
_cell.angle_alpha   90.00
_cell.angle_beta   90.00
_cell.angle_gamma   90.00
#
_symmetry.space_group_name_H-M   'P 1'
#
loop_
_entity.id
_entity.type
_entity.pdbx_description
1 polymer ?
#
loop_
_entity_poly.entity_id
_entity_poly.type
_entity_poly.pdbx_seq_one_letter_code
_entity_poly.pdbx_strand_id
1 'polypeptide(L)'
;NRFSTVSYTVTGNTTAGSAVVTSTDTTGTGLAIDTFEVIGGSVPTDTTIASIDSTTQITMSNPASEAETGVSLTFSQTQYALPSDYDRMKNRTSWDQTNYWAMQGPQSPQEWAYLKSGIIANTPRLRFRILGGKFNIFPASAGVVRLKFEYTSNGWVEALDGTAKTLFTLDTDTCIFRDRTIIAGLKYEFFKIKGFETDGLWRDYQIQQEFEKGIDKGAPTLSMSDRGGSLFLGNSSIPDSGYGS
;
A
#
# COMPACT_ATOMS: atom_id res chain seq x y z
N ASN A 1 -7.37 -1.19 -4.15
CA ASN A 1 -7.01 -2.25 -3.23
C ASN A 1 -7.49 -1.93 -1.81
N ARG A 2 -7.89 -2.95 -1.08
CA ARG A 2 -8.28 -2.88 0.34
C ARG A 2 -7.57 -4.00 1.08
N PHE A 3 -7.07 -3.69 2.26
CA PHE A 3 -6.50 -4.68 3.18
C PHE A 3 -6.69 -4.21 4.63
N SER A 4 -6.57 -5.13 5.57
CA SER A 4 -6.61 -4.81 6.99
C SER A 4 -5.21 -4.96 7.58
N THR A 5 -4.88 -4.09 8.54
CA THR A 5 -3.64 -4.26 9.30
C THR A 5 -3.75 -5.49 10.18
N VAL A 6 -2.61 -6.10 10.46
CA VAL A 6 -2.52 -7.30 11.31
C VAL A 6 -1.72 -6.94 12.54
N SER A 7 -2.28 -7.26 13.71
CA SER A 7 -1.59 -7.12 14.99
C SER A 7 -1.98 -8.26 15.93
N TYR A 8 -1.02 -8.69 16.75
CA TYR A 8 -1.20 -9.73 17.74
C TYR A 8 -0.69 -9.22 19.09
N THR A 9 -1.44 -9.41 20.13
CA THR A 9 -1.03 -9.06 21.49
C THR A 9 -0.75 -10.35 22.27
N VAL A 10 0.44 -10.48 22.77
CA VAL A 10 0.90 -11.63 23.57
C VAL A 10 1.59 -11.12 24.82
N THR A 11 1.71 -11.97 25.83
CA THR A 11 2.53 -11.69 27.00
C THR A 11 3.93 -12.29 26.82
N GLY A 12 4.95 -11.65 27.34
CA GLY A 12 6.32 -12.12 27.27
C GLY A 12 7.17 -11.59 28.41
N ASN A 13 8.40 -12.08 28.49
CA ASN A 13 9.40 -11.60 29.46
C ASN A 13 10.55 -10.98 28.71
N THR A 14 10.96 -9.78 29.13
CA THR A 14 12.11 -9.07 28.61
C THR A 14 13.23 -9.06 29.66
N THR A 15 14.47 -8.94 29.19
CA THR A 15 15.66 -8.80 30.05
C THR A 15 16.41 -7.56 29.62
N ALA A 16 16.81 -6.73 30.57
CA ALA A 16 17.53 -5.50 30.29
C ALA A 16 18.82 -5.77 29.50
N GLY A 17 19.02 -5.04 28.43
CA GLY A 17 20.16 -5.21 27.51
C GLY A 17 20.12 -6.45 26.63
N SER A 18 19.05 -7.27 26.68
CA SER A 18 18.85 -8.43 25.84
C SER A 18 17.82 -8.15 24.74
N ALA A 19 18.08 -8.63 23.54
CA ALA A 19 17.13 -8.62 22.44
C ALA A 19 16.18 -9.83 22.46
N VAL A 20 16.39 -10.79 23.35
CA VAL A 20 15.60 -12.03 23.44
C VAL A 20 14.37 -11.79 24.32
N VAL A 21 13.20 -12.14 23.78
CA VAL A 21 11.92 -12.19 24.51
C VAL A 21 11.54 -13.65 24.69
N THR A 22 11.24 -14.02 25.92
CA THR A 22 10.87 -15.40 26.30
C THR A 22 9.43 -15.48 26.77
N SER A 23 8.89 -16.70 26.88
CA SER A 23 7.52 -16.95 27.33
C SER A 23 6.45 -16.28 26.46
N THR A 24 6.74 -16.06 25.17
CA THR A 24 5.78 -15.56 24.18
C THR A 24 5.10 -16.75 23.50
N ASP A 25 3.79 -16.68 23.30
CA ASP A 25 3.10 -17.66 22.46
C ASP A 25 3.00 -17.12 21.03
N THR A 26 3.83 -17.64 20.14
CA THR A 26 3.84 -17.27 18.71
C THR A 26 3.06 -18.26 17.85
N THR A 27 2.41 -19.24 18.46
CA THR A 27 1.68 -20.30 17.75
C THR A 27 0.51 -19.70 16.97
N GLY A 28 0.46 -19.99 15.68
CA GLY A 28 -0.64 -19.56 14.81
C GLY A 28 -0.72 -18.06 14.50
N THR A 29 0.27 -17.26 14.92
CA THR A 29 0.26 -15.80 14.72
C THR A 29 0.69 -15.35 13.31
N GLY A 30 1.32 -16.21 12.51
CA GLY A 30 1.81 -15.83 11.18
C GLY A 30 2.88 -14.74 11.22
N LEU A 31 3.61 -14.60 12.32
CA LEU A 31 4.71 -13.63 12.46
C LEU A 31 5.78 -13.88 11.40
N ALA A 32 6.36 -12.79 10.89
CA ALA A 32 7.44 -12.85 9.91
C ALA A 32 8.54 -11.85 10.29
N ILE A 33 9.77 -12.25 10.02
CA ILE A 33 10.97 -11.46 10.26
C ILE A 33 10.91 -10.14 9.48
N ASP A 34 11.38 -9.06 10.09
CA ASP A 34 11.47 -7.70 9.53
C ASP A 34 10.15 -7.07 9.06
N THR A 35 9.03 -7.78 9.21
CA THR A 35 7.71 -7.30 8.79
C THR A 35 6.85 -6.80 9.93
N PHE A 36 7.13 -7.28 11.14
CA PHE A 36 6.42 -6.89 12.35
C PHE A 36 7.28 -6.04 13.27
N GLU A 37 6.70 -4.94 13.73
CA GLU A 37 7.25 -4.10 14.80
C GLU A 37 6.75 -4.61 16.15
N VAL A 38 7.62 -4.61 17.14
CA VAL A 38 7.33 -5.03 18.51
C VAL A 38 7.08 -3.78 19.35
N ILE A 39 5.88 -3.66 19.92
CA ILE A 39 5.43 -2.50 20.68
C ILE A 39 5.04 -2.95 22.09
N GLY A 40 5.46 -2.20 23.09
CA GLY A 40 5.03 -2.39 24.48
C GLY A 40 6.21 -2.60 25.43
N GLY A 41 5.93 -2.45 26.71
CA GLY A 41 6.92 -2.57 27.75
C GLY A 41 8.13 -1.65 27.54
N SER A 42 9.28 -2.16 27.87
CA SER A 42 10.58 -1.51 27.75
C SER A 42 11.25 -1.67 26.37
N VAL A 43 10.48 -2.03 25.35
CA VAL A 43 10.98 -2.23 23.97
C VAL A 43 11.15 -0.86 23.30
N PRO A 44 12.34 -0.54 22.75
CA PRO A 44 12.57 0.70 22.02
C PRO A 44 11.68 0.79 20.77
N THR A 45 11.38 2.02 20.36
CA THR A 45 10.65 2.28 19.10
C THR A 45 11.42 1.77 17.89
N ASP A 46 10.69 1.42 16.80
CA ASP A 46 11.25 0.87 15.57
C ASP A 46 11.99 -0.47 15.77
N THR A 47 11.57 -1.24 16.76
CA THR A 47 12.10 -2.59 17.02
C THR A 47 11.30 -3.61 16.24
N THR A 48 11.96 -4.39 15.40
CA THR A 48 11.36 -5.45 14.59
C THR A 48 11.74 -6.84 15.10
N ILE A 49 11.07 -7.86 14.58
CA ILE A 49 11.44 -9.26 14.84
C ILE A 49 12.64 -9.60 13.96
N ALA A 50 13.79 -9.88 14.57
CA ALA A 50 15.00 -10.30 13.87
C ALA A 50 15.01 -11.81 13.61
N SER A 51 14.53 -12.63 14.56
CA SER A 51 14.35 -14.07 14.37
C SER A 51 13.21 -14.63 15.24
N ILE A 52 12.64 -15.73 14.79
CA ILE A 52 11.67 -16.53 15.55
C ILE A 52 12.40 -17.82 15.92
N ASP A 53 12.83 -17.90 17.17
CA ASP A 53 13.73 -18.98 17.63
C ASP A 53 12.94 -20.24 18.01
N SER A 54 11.73 -20.05 18.53
CA SER A 54 10.79 -21.13 18.86
C SER A 54 9.37 -20.61 18.98
N THR A 55 8.41 -21.46 19.30
CA THR A 55 7.03 -21.06 19.57
C THR A 55 6.88 -20.19 20.83
N THR A 56 7.91 -20.14 21.68
CA THR A 56 7.89 -19.38 22.95
C THR A 56 9.02 -18.37 23.06
N GLN A 57 9.82 -18.17 22.01
CA GLN A 57 10.97 -17.29 22.04
C GLN A 57 11.17 -16.60 20.70
N ILE A 58 11.42 -15.32 20.76
CA ILE A 58 11.80 -14.49 19.60
C ILE A 58 13.02 -13.64 19.94
N THR A 59 13.76 -13.24 18.93
CA THR A 59 14.83 -12.25 19.03
C THR A 59 14.42 -10.98 18.29
N MET A 60 14.54 -9.84 18.97
CA MET A 60 14.24 -8.50 18.45
C MET A 60 15.49 -7.88 17.80
N SER A 61 15.28 -6.87 16.97
CA SER A 61 16.37 -6.08 16.36
C SER A 61 17.11 -5.18 17.36
N ASN A 62 16.41 -4.69 18.40
CA ASN A 62 16.97 -3.86 19.44
C ASN A 62 16.76 -4.51 20.82
N PRO A 63 17.71 -4.36 21.75
CA PRO A 63 17.57 -4.88 23.11
C PRO A 63 16.53 -4.11 23.92
N ALA A 64 15.84 -4.77 24.82
CA ALA A 64 14.95 -4.15 25.77
C ALA A 64 15.74 -3.29 26.78
N SER A 65 15.16 -2.15 27.18
CA SER A 65 15.80 -1.23 28.14
C SER A 65 15.72 -1.73 29.58
N GLU A 66 14.69 -2.50 29.92
CA GLU A 66 14.44 -2.99 31.27
C GLU A 66 14.03 -4.48 31.25
N ALA A 67 14.16 -5.12 32.42
CA ALA A 67 13.68 -6.46 32.64
C ALA A 67 12.23 -6.44 33.14
N GLU A 68 11.32 -7.09 32.41
CA GLU A 68 9.90 -7.16 32.75
C GLU A 68 9.41 -8.60 32.61
N THR A 69 8.47 -8.98 33.46
CA THR A 69 7.87 -10.33 33.43
C THR A 69 6.37 -10.22 33.14
N GLY A 70 5.89 -11.02 32.20
CA GLY A 70 4.48 -11.03 31.81
C GLY A 70 4.01 -9.72 31.17
N VAL A 71 4.91 -8.96 30.57
CA VAL A 71 4.57 -7.70 29.89
C VAL A 71 3.75 -7.97 28.64
N SER A 72 2.77 -7.11 28.39
CA SER A 72 1.98 -7.16 27.16
C SER A 72 2.78 -6.57 26.00
N LEU A 73 3.05 -7.37 24.99
CA LEU A 73 3.75 -7.01 23.76
C LEU A 73 2.78 -7.12 22.58
N THR A 74 2.74 -6.09 21.76
CA THR A 74 1.96 -6.09 20.52
C THR A 74 2.89 -6.22 19.33
N PHE A 75 2.73 -7.29 18.56
CA PHE A 75 3.38 -7.47 17.27
C PHE A 75 2.48 -6.91 16.18
N SER A 76 2.92 -5.84 15.56
CA SER A 76 2.14 -5.15 14.55
C SER A 76 2.82 -5.19 13.19
N GLN A 77 2.12 -5.70 12.20
CA GLN A 77 2.65 -5.74 10.83
C GLN A 77 2.73 -4.32 10.27
N THR A 78 3.90 -3.96 9.77
CA THR A 78 4.18 -2.64 9.17
C THR A 78 4.44 -2.71 7.68
N GLN A 79 4.67 -3.91 7.11
CA GLN A 79 4.96 -4.12 5.70
C GLN A 79 3.93 -5.05 5.07
N TYR A 80 3.28 -4.58 4.03
CA TYR A 80 2.24 -5.32 3.29
C TYR A 80 2.64 -5.50 1.84
N ALA A 81 2.35 -6.68 1.28
CA ALA A 81 2.56 -6.93 -0.14
C ALA A 81 1.65 -6.04 -0.97
N LEU A 82 2.18 -5.49 -2.05
CA LEU A 82 1.37 -4.85 -3.09
C LEU A 82 0.67 -5.92 -3.94
N PRO A 83 -0.45 -5.60 -4.61
CA PRO A 83 -1.06 -6.49 -5.59
C PRO A 83 -0.05 -6.94 -6.65
N SER A 84 -0.19 -8.16 -7.16
CA SER A 84 0.73 -8.73 -8.16
C SER A 84 0.74 -7.95 -9.48
N ASP A 85 -0.36 -7.26 -9.77
CA ASP A 85 -0.58 -6.43 -10.96
C ASP A 85 -0.29 -4.95 -10.71
N TYR A 86 0.33 -4.60 -9.58
CA TYR A 86 0.62 -3.21 -9.21
C TYR A 86 1.68 -2.59 -10.11
N ASP A 87 1.35 -1.47 -10.75
CA ASP A 87 2.29 -0.59 -11.47
C ASP A 87 2.63 0.64 -10.62
N ARG A 88 1.66 1.48 -10.35
CA ARG A 88 1.84 2.73 -9.58
C ARG A 88 0.60 3.13 -8.81
N MET A 89 0.80 3.77 -7.67
CA MET A 89 -0.26 4.31 -6.84
C MET A 89 -0.84 5.60 -7.44
N LYS A 90 -2.16 5.76 -7.34
CA LYS A 90 -2.82 7.04 -7.59
C LYS A 90 -2.68 7.94 -6.38
N ASN A 91 -2.19 9.16 -6.58
CA ASN A 91 -1.96 10.11 -5.50
C ASN A 91 -3.27 10.48 -4.78
N ARG A 92 -3.19 10.70 -3.45
CA ARG A 92 -4.29 11.15 -2.60
C ARG A 92 -5.48 10.19 -2.52
N THR A 93 -5.30 8.92 -2.88
CA THR A 93 -6.36 7.91 -2.80
C THR A 93 -6.22 6.98 -1.59
N SER A 94 -5.20 7.21 -0.76
CA SER A 94 -4.91 6.37 0.40
C SER A 94 -5.71 6.82 1.62
N TRP A 95 -6.54 5.93 2.14
CA TRP A 95 -7.46 6.19 3.24
C TRP A 95 -7.40 5.13 4.31
N ASP A 96 -7.44 5.58 5.56
CA ASP A 96 -7.80 4.80 6.72
C ASP A 96 -9.33 4.83 6.84
N GLN A 97 -9.96 3.70 6.54
CA GLN A 97 -11.42 3.57 6.56
C GLN A 97 -11.98 3.33 7.96
N THR A 98 -11.13 2.97 8.93
CA THR A 98 -11.54 2.76 10.32
C THR A 98 -11.69 4.09 11.03
N ASN A 99 -10.72 4.99 10.85
CA ASN A 99 -10.71 6.30 11.49
C ASN A 99 -11.22 7.43 10.57
N TYR A 100 -11.56 7.11 9.30
CA TYR A 100 -12.03 8.06 8.29
C TYR A 100 -11.04 9.17 7.96
N TRP A 101 -9.74 8.85 7.99
CA TRP A 101 -8.67 9.81 7.72
C TRP A 101 -7.92 9.49 6.44
N ALA A 102 -7.51 10.54 5.74
CA ALA A 102 -6.54 10.39 4.66
C ALA A 102 -5.17 10.03 5.24
N MET A 103 -4.55 9.00 4.68
CA MET A 103 -3.17 8.66 4.99
C MET A 103 -2.22 9.71 4.40
N GLN A 104 -1.10 9.94 5.06
CA GLN A 104 -0.08 10.88 4.60
C GLN A 104 1.03 10.12 3.85
N GLY A 105 1.26 10.48 2.59
CA GLY A 105 2.32 9.88 1.77
C GLY A 105 2.01 9.91 0.28
N PRO A 106 2.84 9.28 -0.54
CA PRO A 106 4.06 8.54 -0.13
C PRO A 106 5.14 9.45 0.45
N GLN A 107 5.74 9.05 1.58
CA GLN A 107 6.76 9.83 2.25
C GLN A 107 8.09 9.80 1.49
N SER A 108 8.83 10.93 1.51
CA SER A 108 10.18 11.00 0.98
C SER A 108 11.17 10.14 1.79
N PRO A 109 12.33 9.75 1.24
CA PRO A 109 13.34 9.03 1.99
C PRO A 109 13.78 9.75 3.27
N GLN A 110 13.93 11.06 3.23
CA GLN A 110 14.32 11.88 4.38
C GLN A 110 13.25 11.90 5.48
N GLU A 111 11.99 12.14 5.09
CA GLU A 111 10.86 12.13 6.04
C GLU A 111 10.69 10.76 6.69
N TRP A 112 10.84 9.69 5.88
CA TRP A 112 10.75 8.33 6.40
C TRP A 112 11.88 8.01 7.39
N ALA A 113 13.13 8.38 7.08
CA ALA A 113 14.26 8.23 8.01
C ALA A 113 14.05 9.02 9.29
N TYR A 114 13.52 10.24 9.21
CA TYR A 114 13.19 11.05 10.38
C TYR A 114 12.12 10.39 11.26
N LEU A 115 11.04 9.87 10.64
CA LEU A 115 9.98 9.15 11.36
C LEU A 115 10.51 7.91 12.10
N LYS A 116 11.46 7.22 11.49
CA LYS A 116 12.09 6.00 12.03
C LYS A 116 13.27 6.30 12.98
N SER A 117 13.59 7.57 13.23
CA SER A 117 14.70 7.96 14.13
C SER A 117 14.42 7.75 15.62
N GLY A 118 13.21 7.34 15.98
CA GLY A 118 12.80 7.14 17.38
C GLY A 118 12.36 8.38 18.13
N ILE A 119 12.51 9.60 17.55
CA ILE A 119 12.07 10.86 18.17
C ILE A 119 10.54 10.94 18.17
N ILE A 120 9.90 10.43 17.10
CA ILE A 120 8.44 10.43 16.96
C ILE A 120 7.94 9.01 17.14
N ALA A 121 7.49 8.68 18.33
CA ALA A 121 6.96 7.35 18.63
C ALA A 121 5.55 7.14 18.06
N ASN A 122 4.73 8.18 17.96
CA ASN A 122 3.35 8.07 17.54
C ASN A 122 2.89 9.32 16.77
N THR A 123 2.09 9.11 15.73
CA THR A 123 1.41 10.19 15.00
C THR A 123 -0.08 9.85 14.90
N PRO A 124 -0.98 10.85 14.95
CA PRO A 124 -2.43 10.59 14.92
C PRO A 124 -2.91 10.04 13.58
N ARG A 125 -2.13 10.21 12.52
CA ARG A 125 -2.46 9.70 11.17
C ARG A 125 -1.41 8.74 10.68
N LEU A 126 -1.85 7.66 10.07
CA LEU A 126 -0.97 6.71 9.40
C LEU A 126 -0.26 7.38 8.22
N ARG A 127 1.03 7.17 8.15
CA ARG A 127 1.89 7.56 7.04
C ARG A 127 2.33 6.32 6.30
N PHE A 128 2.59 6.46 5.02
CA PHE A 128 3.02 5.32 4.25
C PHE A 128 4.15 5.66 3.28
N ARG A 129 4.89 4.64 2.93
CA ARG A 129 5.91 4.67 1.90
C ARG A 129 5.94 3.33 1.15
N ILE A 130 6.14 3.39 -0.15
CA ILE A 130 6.39 2.20 -0.95
C ILE A 130 7.90 2.02 -1.03
N LEU A 131 8.40 0.88 -0.52
CA LEU A 131 9.81 0.55 -0.48
C LEU A 131 9.99 -0.95 -0.77
N GLY A 132 10.87 -1.30 -1.70
CA GLY A 132 11.14 -2.69 -2.04
C GLY A 132 9.93 -3.47 -2.53
N GLY A 133 9.00 -2.82 -3.24
CA GLY A 133 7.76 -3.46 -3.71
C GLY A 133 6.76 -3.78 -2.59
N LYS A 134 6.93 -3.19 -1.41
CA LYS A 134 6.03 -3.34 -0.27
C LYS A 134 5.44 -2.00 0.15
N PHE A 135 4.21 -2.05 0.64
CA PHE A 135 3.52 -0.91 1.24
C PHE A 135 3.87 -0.88 2.73
N ASN A 136 4.66 0.11 3.13
CA ASN A 136 5.10 0.29 4.51
C ASN A 136 4.26 1.36 5.20
N ILE A 137 3.84 1.12 6.43
CA ILE A 137 3.06 2.05 7.25
C ILE A 137 3.83 2.48 8.51
N PHE A 138 3.55 3.69 8.96
CA PHE A 138 4.03 4.24 10.23
C PHE A 138 2.97 5.19 10.82
N PRO A 139 2.71 5.17 12.14
CA PRO A 139 3.22 4.21 13.12
C PRO A 139 2.64 2.81 12.91
N ALA A 140 3.24 1.80 13.54
CA ALA A 140 2.66 0.49 13.61
C ALA A 140 1.29 0.55 14.31
N SER A 141 0.29 -0.11 13.77
CA SER A 141 -1.08 -0.04 14.30
C SER A 141 -1.28 -1.10 15.39
N ALA A 142 -1.60 -0.69 16.60
CA ALA A 142 -1.88 -1.62 17.70
C ALA A 142 -3.19 -2.40 17.54
N GLY A 143 -4.01 -2.08 16.57
CA GLY A 143 -5.28 -2.74 16.28
C GLY A 143 -5.53 -2.95 14.79
N VAL A 144 -6.65 -3.58 14.47
CA VAL A 144 -7.05 -3.83 13.09
C VAL A 144 -7.60 -2.55 12.47
N VAL A 145 -6.90 -2.02 11.49
CA VAL A 145 -7.29 -0.85 10.71
C VAL A 145 -7.52 -1.25 9.26
N ARG A 146 -8.61 -0.79 8.66
CA ARG A 146 -8.91 -1.03 7.24
C ARG A 146 -8.31 0.08 6.40
N LEU A 147 -7.40 -0.30 5.52
CA LEU A 147 -6.72 0.62 4.61
C LEU A 147 -7.22 0.41 3.17
N LYS A 148 -7.33 1.51 2.45
CA LYS A 148 -7.71 1.52 1.03
C LYS A 148 -6.78 2.43 0.24
N PHE A 149 -6.38 2.01 -0.94
CA PHE A 149 -5.75 2.88 -1.93
C PHE A 149 -6.11 2.44 -3.34
N GLU A 150 -5.99 3.36 -4.29
CA GLU A 150 -6.13 3.09 -5.71
C GLU A 150 -4.75 3.05 -6.38
N TYR A 151 -4.63 2.20 -7.37
CA TYR A 151 -3.40 2.03 -8.12
C TYR A 151 -3.73 1.79 -9.60
N THR A 152 -2.76 2.01 -10.45
CA THR A 152 -2.79 1.59 -11.85
C THR A 152 -2.26 0.17 -11.91
N SER A 153 -3.02 -0.73 -12.53
CA SER A 153 -2.61 -2.09 -12.81
C SER A 153 -1.73 -2.13 -14.06
N ASN A 154 -0.76 -3.03 -14.10
CA ASN A 154 0.00 -3.37 -15.30
C ASN A 154 -0.68 -4.47 -16.13
N GLY A 155 -1.77 -5.03 -15.63
CA GLY A 155 -2.57 -6.02 -16.33
C GLY A 155 -3.44 -5.36 -17.39
N TRP A 156 -3.15 -5.61 -18.66
CA TRP A 156 -3.90 -5.12 -19.82
C TRP A 156 -4.68 -6.23 -20.52
N VAL A 157 -4.52 -7.45 -20.07
CA VAL A 157 -5.26 -8.63 -20.48
C VAL A 157 -6.05 -9.16 -19.29
N GLU A 158 -7.25 -9.62 -19.52
CA GLU A 158 -8.12 -10.23 -18.54
C GLU A 158 -8.41 -11.68 -18.93
N ALA A 159 -8.18 -12.61 -18.01
CA ALA A 159 -8.56 -14.00 -18.17
C ALA A 159 -10.08 -14.18 -18.01
N LEU A 160 -10.61 -15.31 -18.44
CA LEU A 160 -12.03 -15.63 -18.33
C LEU A 160 -12.57 -15.57 -16.88
N ASP A 161 -11.72 -15.78 -15.89
CA ASP A 161 -12.03 -15.69 -14.46
C ASP A 161 -11.88 -14.28 -13.86
N GLY A 162 -11.57 -13.26 -14.69
CA GLY A 162 -11.33 -11.87 -14.26
C GLY A 162 -9.93 -11.61 -13.73
N THR A 163 -9.00 -12.56 -13.81
CA THR A 163 -7.61 -12.35 -13.38
C THR A 163 -6.86 -11.47 -14.36
N ALA A 164 -6.24 -10.40 -13.87
CA ALA A 164 -5.42 -9.49 -14.69
C ALA A 164 -4.09 -10.17 -15.08
N LYS A 165 -3.73 -10.03 -16.36
CA LYS A 165 -2.50 -10.57 -16.96
C LYS A 165 -1.78 -9.50 -17.77
N THR A 166 -0.50 -9.70 -17.99
CA THR A 166 0.34 -8.83 -18.83
C THR A 166 0.50 -9.36 -20.26
N LEU A 167 0.08 -10.58 -20.54
CA LEU A 167 0.20 -11.25 -21.83
C LEU A 167 -1.02 -12.14 -22.08
N PHE A 168 -1.40 -12.31 -23.35
CA PHE A 168 -2.33 -13.34 -23.76
C PHE A 168 -1.70 -14.73 -23.58
N THR A 169 -2.37 -15.61 -22.89
CA THR A 169 -1.92 -16.99 -22.65
C THR A 169 -2.90 -18.03 -23.17
N LEU A 170 -4.16 -17.65 -23.31
CA LEU A 170 -5.27 -18.51 -23.80
C LEU A 170 -6.09 -17.74 -24.84
N ASP A 171 -6.74 -18.46 -25.73
CA ASP A 171 -7.64 -17.88 -26.74
C ASP A 171 -8.90 -17.23 -26.12
N THR A 172 -9.19 -17.55 -24.86
CA THR A 172 -10.32 -16.99 -24.11
C THR A 172 -9.96 -15.69 -23.38
N ASP A 173 -8.68 -15.32 -23.37
CA ASP A 173 -8.24 -14.09 -22.74
C ASP A 173 -8.73 -12.88 -23.55
N THR A 174 -9.21 -11.85 -22.86
CA THR A 174 -9.71 -10.61 -23.47
C THR A 174 -8.79 -9.44 -23.17
N CYS A 175 -8.77 -8.45 -24.04
CA CYS A 175 -8.02 -7.21 -23.81
C CYS A 175 -8.96 -6.16 -23.22
N ILE A 176 -8.48 -5.38 -22.25
CA ILE A 176 -9.22 -4.23 -21.68
C ILE A 176 -9.30 -3.03 -22.65
N PHE A 177 -8.39 -2.98 -23.64
CA PHE A 177 -8.44 -1.96 -24.69
C PHE A 177 -9.40 -2.38 -25.80
N ARG A 178 -9.89 -1.39 -26.56
CA ARG A 178 -10.76 -1.68 -27.69
C ARG A 178 -10.03 -2.42 -28.79
N ASP A 179 -10.72 -3.37 -29.44
CA ASP A 179 -10.19 -4.14 -30.55
C ASP A 179 -9.56 -3.26 -31.63
N ARG A 180 -10.17 -2.11 -31.91
CA ARG A 180 -9.68 -1.18 -32.91
C ARG A 180 -8.27 -0.66 -32.61
N THR A 181 -7.98 -0.39 -31.34
CA THR A 181 -6.65 0.08 -30.89
C THR A 181 -5.62 -1.04 -31.05
N ILE A 182 -5.96 -2.26 -30.69
CA ILE A 182 -5.09 -3.44 -30.83
C ILE A 182 -4.83 -3.72 -32.32
N ILE A 183 -5.87 -3.70 -33.15
CA ILE A 183 -5.75 -3.94 -34.60
C ILE A 183 -4.87 -2.87 -35.26
N ALA A 184 -5.03 -1.61 -34.89
CA ALA A 184 -4.19 -0.53 -35.42
C ALA A 184 -2.73 -0.70 -35.03
N GLY A 185 -2.43 -1.07 -33.76
CA GLY A 185 -1.10 -1.36 -33.28
C GLY A 185 -0.46 -2.56 -33.98
N LEU A 186 -1.19 -3.65 -34.11
CA LEU A 186 -0.73 -4.86 -34.82
C LEU A 186 -0.42 -4.59 -36.30
N LYS A 187 -1.27 -3.84 -37.00
CA LYS A 187 -1.01 -3.44 -38.38
C LYS A 187 0.27 -2.61 -38.47
N TYR A 188 0.43 -1.60 -37.62
CA TYR A 188 1.62 -0.77 -37.60
C TYR A 188 2.89 -1.60 -37.39
N GLU A 189 2.94 -2.43 -36.34
CA GLU A 189 4.13 -3.25 -36.04
C GLU A 189 4.41 -4.29 -37.14
N PHE A 190 3.40 -4.92 -37.71
CA PHE A 190 3.56 -5.86 -38.80
C PHE A 190 4.21 -5.23 -40.04
N PHE A 191 3.70 -4.07 -40.48
CA PHE A 191 4.23 -3.38 -41.65
C PHE A 191 5.63 -2.82 -41.39
N LYS A 192 5.90 -2.35 -40.18
CA LYS A 192 7.22 -1.90 -39.74
C LYS A 192 8.27 -3.02 -39.79
N ILE A 193 7.94 -4.24 -39.30
CA ILE A 193 8.83 -5.41 -39.36
C ILE A 193 9.10 -5.81 -40.83
N LYS A 194 8.11 -5.65 -41.72
CA LYS A 194 8.26 -5.95 -43.13
C LYS A 194 9.00 -4.89 -43.95
N GLY A 195 9.31 -3.73 -43.32
CA GLY A 195 10.01 -2.63 -43.99
C GLY A 195 9.17 -1.83 -44.96
N PHE A 196 7.84 -1.89 -44.84
CA PHE A 196 6.93 -1.05 -45.64
C PHE A 196 6.79 0.36 -45.01
N GLU A 197 6.27 1.30 -45.83
CA GLU A 197 5.93 2.63 -45.33
C GLU A 197 4.85 2.56 -44.24
N THR A 198 5.06 3.23 -43.11
CA THR A 198 4.24 3.11 -41.91
C THR A 198 3.63 4.44 -41.40
N ASP A 199 3.92 5.56 -42.06
CA ASP A 199 3.52 6.88 -41.53
C ASP A 199 2.00 7.03 -41.33
N GLY A 200 1.20 6.56 -42.27
CA GLY A 200 -0.26 6.55 -42.14
C GLY A 200 -0.76 5.65 -41.02
N LEU A 201 -0.18 4.46 -40.91
CA LEU A 201 -0.54 3.48 -39.88
C LEU A 201 -0.14 3.94 -38.48
N TRP A 202 1.01 4.60 -38.37
CA TRP A 202 1.46 5.22 -37.12
C TRP A 202 0.49 6.32 -36.65
N ARG A 203 0.06 7.19 -37.58
CA ARG A 203 -0.91 8.25 -37.27
C ARG A 203 -2.25 7.65 -36.78
N ASP A 204 -2.77 6.65 -37.46
CA ASP A 204 -3.99 5.97 -37.07
C ASP A 204 -3.87 5.33 -35.67
N TYR A 205 -2.75 4.68 -35.39
CA TYR A 205 -2.47 4.11 -34.07
C TYR A 205 -2.40 5.18 -32.99
N GLN A 206 -1.71 6.30 -33.23
CA GLN A 206 -1.65 7.42 -32.29
C GLN A 206 -3.04 8.01 -31.98
N ILE A 207 -3.88 8.17 -32.98
CA ILE A 207 -5.26 8.66 -32.79
C ILE A 207 -6.04 7.71 -31.87
N GLN A 208 -5.93 6.40 -32.08
CA GLN A 208 -6.60 5.41 -31.21
C GLN A 208 -6.05 5.44 -29.78
N GLN A 209 -4.73 5.57 -29.61
CA GLN A 209 -4.12 5.71 -28.28
C GLN A 209 -4.60 6.97 -27.55
N GLU A 210 -4.65 8.11 -28.22
CA GLU A 210 -5.12 9.36 -27.59
C GLU A 210 -6.59 9.26 -27.19
N PHE A 211 -7.39 8.57 -27.99
CA PHE A 211 -8.79 8.32 -27.66
C PHE A 211 -8.94 7.42 -26.41
N GLU A 212 -8.17 6.33 -26.30
CA GLU A 212 -8.16 5.48 -25.10
C GLU A 212 -7.70 6.23 -23.86
N LYS A 213 -6.62 7.02 -23.97
CA LYS A 213 -6.15 7.87 -22.87
C LYS A 213 -7.21 8.89 -22.42
N GLY A 214 -8.00 9.39 -23.35
CA GLY A 214 -9.09 10.31 -23.05
C GLY A 214 -10.19 9.65 -22.22
N ILE A 215 -10.51 8.40 -22.51
CA ILE A 215 -11.52 7.62 -21.76
C ILE A 215 -11.00 7.25 -20.38
N ASP A 216 -9.76 6.77 -20.29
CA ASP A 216 -9.17 6.32 -19.01
C ASP A 216 -8.96 7.45 -18.01
N LYS A 217 -8.60 8.64 -18.47
CA LYS A 217 -8.39 9.80 -17.60
C LYS A 217 -9.65 10.33 -16.93
N GLY A 218 -10.83 10.06 -17.49
CA GLY A 218 -12.06 10.66 -17.04
C GLY A 218 -12.06 12.21 -17.23
N ALA A 219 -13.13 12.87 -16.82
CA ALA A 219 -13.20 14.32 -16.83
C ALA A 219 -12.36 14.91 -15.69
N PRO A 220 -11.39 15.82 -15.95
CA PRO A 220 -10.69 16.51 -14.90
C PRO A 220 -11.68 17.38 -14.09
N THR A 221 -11.61 17.29 -12.77
CA THR A 221 -12.38 18.18 -11.92
C THR A 221 -11.76 19.58 -11.99
N LEU A 222 -12.44 20.51 -12.66
CA LEU A 222 -12.07 21.91 -12.66
C LEU A 222 -12.56 22.55 -11.36
N SER A 223 -11.64 22.89 -10.47
CA SER A 223 -11.95 23.73 -9.33
C SER A 223 -11.74 25.19 -9.71
N MET A 224 -12.80 25.97 -9.70
CA MET A 224 -12.74 27.42 -9.91
C MET A 224 -12.48 28.19 -8.61
N SER A 225 -12.27 27.51 -7.50
CA SER A 225 -11.95 28.13 -6.22
C SER A 225 -10.43 28.30 -6.11
N ASP A 226 -10.01 29.52 -5.87
CA ASP A 226 -8.60 29.91 -5.65
C ASP A 226 -8.04 29.35 -4.31
N ARG A 227 -8.90 28.85 -3.46
CA ARG A 227 -8.53 28.13 -2.23
C ARG A 227 -8.66 26.64 -2.47
N GLY A 228 -7.57 25.90 -2.38
CA GLY A 228 -7.54 24.44 -2.37
C GLY A 228 -8.37 23.88 -1.20
N GLY A 229 -9.67 24.15 -1.21
CA GLY A 229 -10.62 23.56 -0.27
C GLY A 229 -10.60 22.05 -0.44
N SER A 230 -10.64 21.32 0.66
CA SER A 230 -10.78 19.87 0.64
C SER A 230 -12.02 19.53 -0.18
N LEU A 231 -11.84 18.93 -1.35
CA LEU A 231 -12.91 18.40 -2.21
C LEU A 231 -13.82 17.38 -1.48
N PHE A 232 -13.39 16.94 -0.31
CA PHE A 232 -14.00 15.86 0.47
C PHE A 232 -14.83 16.33 1.66
N LEU A 233 -14.73 17.62 2.04
CA LEU A 233 -15.47 18.20 3.16
C LEU A 233 -16.11 19.53 2.71
N GLY A 234 -17.19 19.43 1.98
CA GLY A 234 -18.07 20.54 1.68
C GLY A 234 -19.38 20.41 2.45
N ASN A 235 -20.16 21.51 2.54
CA ASN A 235 -21.47 21.50 3.19
C ASN A 235 -22.43 20.42 2.61
N SER A 236 -22.20 19.96 1.39
CA SER A 236 -22.98 18.89 0.75
C SER A 236 -22.53 17.47 1.17
N SER A 237 -21.36 17.32 1.77
CA SER A 237 -20.81 16.02 2.18
C SER A 237 -20.76 15.84 3.70
N ILE A 238 -21.09 16.86 4.47
CA ILE A 238 -21.20 16.79 5.92
C ILE A 238 -22.70 16.64 6.25
N PRO A 239 -23.12 15.59 6.95
CA PRO A 239 -24.50 15.49 7.44
C PRO A 239 -24.83 16.72 8.27
N ASP A 240 -25.96 17.33 8.01
CA ASP A 240 -26.48 18.40 8.86
C ASP A 240 -26.74 17.84 10.26
N SER A 241 -25.85 18.14 11.19
CA SER A 241 -25.93 17.64 12.55
C SER A 241 -26.88 18.46 13.43
N GLY A 242 -27.51 19.51 12.88
CA GLY A 242 -28.37 20.42 13.63
C GLY A 242 -27.64 21.29 14.66
N TYR A 243 -26.30 21.26 14.69
CA TYR A 243 -25.49 22.13 15.53
C TYR A 243 -25.13 23.39 14.73
N GLY A 244 -25.75 24.51 15.07
CA GLY A 244 -25.37 25.82 14.49
C GLY A 244 -26.46 26.56 13.70
N SER A 245 -27.74 26.28 13.97
CA SER A 245 -28.87 27.15 13.60
C SER A 245 -29.18 28.13 14.71
#